data_baf75b1cdeb2ba8b1e9da405a67b4755
#
_entry.id   baf75b1cdeb2ba8b1e9da405a67b4755
#
_cell.length_a   1.000
_cell.length_b   1.000
_cell.length_c   1.000
_cell.angle_alpha   90.00
_cell.angle_beta   90.00
_cell.angle_gamma   90.00
#
_symmetry.space_group_name_H-M   'P 1'
#
loop_
_entity.id
_entity.type
_entity.pdbx_description
1 polymer ?
#
loop_
_entity_poly.entity_id
_entity_poly.type
_entity_poly.pdbx_seq_one_letter_code
_entity_poly.pdbx_strand_id
1 'polypeptide(L)'
;MAMSLKESLESLKNQTSAYTPSVMMVNPNTEPKITADMDKRLIDVPPELQTIGVATENNAETVYISIPSTTFDGTDLTDKTAYIYFVNAGKEVNIYKVTDVTVEDNSIKLGWTITNDVTRYAGTVSFSIAFELDNSYKLTTTPATLTVLKGLDIDQTISKQDTAIVSALY
;
A
#
# COMPACT_ATOMS: atom_id res chain seq x y z
N MET A 1 -38.70 35.03 -28.05
CA MET A 1 -39.56 33.99 -27.45
C MET A 1 -38.91 33.46 -26.20
N ALA A 2 -39.58 33.44 -25.08
CA ALA A 2 -39.01 32.92 -23.82
C ALA A 2 -38.85 31.42 -23.91
N MET A 3 -37.73 30.92 -23.46
CA MET A 3 -37.49 29.48 -23.31
C MET A 3 -38.50 28.89 -22.32
N SER A 4 -38.98 27.71 -22.60
CA SER A 4 -39.78 26.97 -21.62
C SER A 4 -38.98 26.69 -20.36
N LEU A 5 -39.63 26.49 -19.24
CA LEU A 5 -38.98 26.16 -17.99
C LEU A 5 -38.13 24.88 -18.12
N LYS A 6 -38.60 23.93 -18.91
CA LYS A 6 -37.92 22.69 -19.20
C LYS A 6 -36.59 22.93 -19.96
N GLU A 7 -36.63 23.79 -20.98
CA GLU A 7 -35.43 24.13 -21.74
C GLU A 7 -34.41 24.89 -20.91
N SER A 8 -34.86 25.77 -20.02
CA SER A 8 -33.99 26.48 -19.08
C SER A 8 -33.31 25.51 -18.10
N LEU A 9 -34.04 24.51 -17.60
CA LEU A 9 -33.50 23.49 -16.71
C LEU A 9 -32.48 22.59 -17.41
N GLU A 10 -32.74 22.22 -18.66
CA GLU A 10 -31.77 21.42 -19.44
C GLU A 10 -30.52 22.22 -19.76
N SER A 11 -30.62 23.50 -20.05
CA SER A 11 -29.49 24.38 -20.24
C SER A 11 -28.65 24.49 -18.97
N LEU A 12 -29.29 24.63 -17.82
CA LEU A 12 -28.58 24.66 -16.52
C LEU A 12 -27.92 23.34 -16.18
N LYS A 13 -28.55 22.22 -16.47
CA LYS A 13 -27.97 20.90 -16.31
C LYS A 13 -26.71 20.74 -17.16
N ASN A 14 -26.76 21.15 -18.42
CA ASN A 14 -25.61 21.08 -19.30
C ASN A 14 -24.47 21.99 -18.84
N GLN A 15 -24.77 23.18 -18.35
CA GLN A 15 -23.78 24.08 -17.79
C GLN A 15 -23.14 23.50 -16.51
N THR A 16 -23.96 22.94 -15.64
CA THR A 16 -23.50 22.29 -14.42
C THR A 16 -22.63 21.07 -14.73
N SER A 17 -23.01 20.28 -15.75
CA SER A 17 -22.23 19.14 -16.21
C SER A 17 -20.86 19.54 -16.76
N ALA A 18 -20.73 20.73 -17.35
CA ALA A 18 -19.45 21.21 -17.86
C ALA A 18 -18.47 21.60 -16.74
N TYR A 19 -18.97 22.03 -15.60
CA TYR A 19 -18.14 22.40 -14.45
C TYR A 19 -17.86 21.25 -13.48
N THR A 20 -18.85 20.42 -13.23
CA THR A 20 -18.76 19.32 -12.29
C THR A 20 -17.82 18.20 -12.75
N PRO A 21 -17.70 17.85 -14.04
CA PRO A 21 -16.83 16.76 -14.47
C PRO A 21 -15.35 16.96 -14.15
N SER A 22 -14.86 18.18 -14.15
CA SER A 22 -13.43 18.42 -13.84
C SER A 22 -13.10 18.25 -12.36
N VAL A 23 -14.06 18.40 -11.46
CA VAL A 23 -13.90 18.23 -10.02
C VAL A 23 -14.26 16.80 -9.60
N MET A 24 -15.24 16.19 -10.28
CA MET A 24 -15.74 14.85 -9.98
C MET A 24 -15.07 13.76 -10.82
N MET A 25 -14.15 14.12 -11.69
CA MET A 25 -13.34 13.15 -12.42
C MET A 25 -12.21 12.56 -11.58
N VAL A 26 -12.45 12.35 -10.32
CA VAL A 26 -11.82 11.24 -9.65
C VAL A 26 -12.46 10.02 -10.31
N ASN A 27 -11.82 9.55 -11.37
CA ASN A 27 -12.21 8.33 -12.02
C ASN A 27 -12.33 7.26 -10.94
N PRO A 28 -13.51 6.64 -10.72
CA PRO A 28 -13.66 5.60 -9.70
C PRO A 28 -12.74 4.41 -9.93
N ASN A 29 -12.08 4.33 -11.10
CA ASN A 29 -11.05 3.33 -11.37
C ASN A 29 -9.65 3.78 -10.99
N THR A 30 -9.46 5.00 -10.48
CA THR A 30 -8.19 5.47 -9.92
C THR A 30 -8.21 5.42 -8.40
N GLU A 31 -8.47 4.25 -7.84
CA GLU A 31 -8.17 4.03 -6.43
C GLU A 31 -6.68 4.26 -6.20
N PRO A 32 -6.32 4.94 -5.09
CA PRO A 32 -4.92 5.12 -4.78
C PRO A 32 -4.26 3.74 -4.64
N LYS A 33 -3.10 3.59 -5.25
CA LYS A 33 -2.34 2.34 -5.19
C LYS A 33 -0.86 2.64 -5.10
N ILE A 34 -0.16 1.76 -4.41
CA ILE A 34 1.29 1.80 -4.38
C ILE A 34 1.80 1.27 -5.71
N THR A 35 2.68 2.01 -6.33
CA THR A 35 3.31 1.64 -7.60
C THR A 35 4.82 1.69 -7.46
N ALA A 36 5.50 0.89 -8.25
CA ALA A 36 6.94 0.96 -8.36
C ALA A 36 7.36 1.05 -9.81
N ASP A 37 8.34 1.90 -10.07
CA ASP A 37 8.99 2.03 -11.37
C ASP A 37 10.39 1.43 -11.23
N MET A 38 10.58 0.26 -11.79
CA MET A 38 11.84 -0.46 -11.64
C MET A 38 12.96 0.15 -12.50
N ASP A 39 12.62 0.91 -13.53
CA ASP A 39 13.62 1.62 -14.33
C ASP A 39 14.20 2.81 -13.54
N LYS A 40 13.35 3.55 -12.88
CA LYS A 40 13.75 4.68 -12.02
C LYS A 40 14.18 4.25 -10.63
N ARG A 41 13.93 2.99 -10.26
CA ARG A 41 14.20 2.45 -8.91
C ARG A 41 13.40 3.19 -7.83
N LEU A 42 12.18 3.59 -8.13
CA LEU A 42 11.34 4.39 -7.22
C LEU A 42 10.04 3.68 -6.89
N ILE A 43 9.63 3.83 -5.64
CA ILE A 43 8.32 3.39 -5.16
C ILE A 43 7.52 4.64 -4.83
N ASP A 44 6.28 4.69 -5.33
CA ASP A 44 5.34 5.76 -5.02
C ASP A 44 4.28 5.24 -4.04
N VAL A 45 4.25 5.83 -2.85
CA VAL A 45 3.27 5.48 -1.82
C VAL A 45 2.33 6.68 -1.65
N PRO A 46 1.07 6.58 -2.09
CA PRO A 46 0.10 7.64 -1.85
C PRO A 46 -0.13 7.86 -0.36
N PRO A 47 -0.41 9.10 0.07
CA PRO A 47 -0.65 9.39 1.50
C PRO A 47 -1.76 8.54 2.13
N GLU A 48 -2.78 8.19 1.36
CA GLU A 48 -3.90 7.37 1.82
C GLU A 48 -3.49 5.94 2.18
N LEU A 49 -2.36 5.46 1.66
CA LEU A 49 -1.86 4.11 1.89
C LEU A 49 -0.62 4.08 2.78
N GLN A 50 -0.24 5.22 3.36
CA GLN A 50 0.97 5.36 4.17
C GLN A 50 0.91 4.54 5.46
N THR A 51 -0.26 4.40 6.06
CA THR A 51 -0.46 3.65 7.30
C THR A 51 -0.81 2.20 6.98
N ILE A 52 -0.08 1.26 7.55
CA ILE A 52 -0.23 -0.17 7.26
C ILE A 52 -0.70 -0.99 8.46
N GLY A 53 -0.93 -0.37 9.59
CA GLY A 53 -1.46 -1.07 10.74
C GLY A 53 -1.09 -0.42 12.04
N VAL A 54 -1.41 -1.13 13.11
CA VAL A 54 -1.12 -0.75 14.48
C VAL A 54 -0.11 -1.73 15.05
N ALA A 55 0.77 -1.26 15.91
CA ALA A 55 1.81 -2.09 16.52
C ALA A 55 1.22 -3.37 17.13
N THR A 56 1.90 -4.48 16.92
CA THR A 56 1.55 -5.85 17.33
C THR A 56 0.49 -6.57 16.50
N GLU A 57 -0.10 -5.93 15.50
CA GLU A 57 -0.97 -6.64 14.58
C GLU A 57 -0.20 -7.73 13.82
N ASN A 58 -0.89 -8.76 13.38
CA ASN A 58 -0.29 -9.85 12.62
C ASN A 58 -1.26 -10.32 11.55
N ASN A 59 -0.81 -10.27 10.29
CA ASN A 59 -1.59 -10.72 9.13
C ASN A 59 -2.93 -9.99 8.95
N ALA A 60 -3.08 -8.81 9.51
CA ALA A 60 -4.33 -8.04 9.45
C ALA A 60 -4.45 -7.21 8.17
N GLU A 61 -3.33 -6.96 7.50
CA GLU A 61 -3.27 -6.11 6.31
C GLU A 61 -2.44 -6.77 5.22
N THR A 62 -2.85 -6.61 3.97
CA THR A 62 -2.03 -6.94 2.81
C THR A 62 -1.82 -5.69 1.99
N VAL A 63 -0.56 -5.34 1.77
CA VAL A 63 -0.18 -4.20 0.94
C VAL A 63 0.01 -4.69 -0.49
N TYR A 64 -0.71 -4.10 -1.43
CA TYR A 64 -0.59 -4.43 -2.84
C TYR A 64 0.24 -3.39 -3.57
N ILE A 65 1.16 -3.85 -4.40
CA ILE A 65 2.07 -3.00 -5.16
C ILE A 65 1.95 -3.37 -6.63
N SER A 66 1.70 -2.38 -7.47
CA SER A 66 1.58 -2.56 -8.92
C SER A 66 2.87 -2.13 -9.60
N ILE A 67 3.41 -2.99 -10.45
CA ILE A 67 4.70 -2.79 -11.10
C ILE A 67 4.55 -3.16 -12.57
N PRO A 68 5.12 -2.39 -13.53
CA PRO A 68 5.17 -2.82 -14.91
C PRO A 68 5.92 -4.16 -15.04
N SER A 69 5.37 -5.07 -15.83
CA SER A 69 5.92 -6.44 -15.95
C SER A 69 7.21 -6.51 -16.74
N THR A 70 7.50 -5.47 -17.51
CA THR A 70 8.68 -5.40 -18.36
C THR A 70 9.41 -4.10 -18.13
N THR A 71 10.73 -4.15 -18.02
CA THR A 71 11.56 -2.95 -17.91
C THR A 71 11.68 -2.26 -19.28
N PHE A 72 12.20 -1.05 -19.27
CA PHE A 72 12.35 -0.27 -20.50
C PHE A 72 13.28 -0.94 -21.52
N ASP A 73 14.28 -1.68 -21.05
CA ASP A 73 15.19 -2.45 -21.92
C ASP A 73 14.64 -3.81 -22.35
N GLY A 74 13.38 -4.11 -22.00
CA GLY A 74 12.71 -5.34 -22.43
C GLY A 74 12.90 -6.54 -21.51
N THR A 75 13.48 -6.35 -20.32
CA THR A 75 13.61 -7.44 -19.35
C THR A 75 12.25 -7.80 -18.77
N ASP A 76 11.89 -9.08 -18.85
CA ASP A 76 10.66 -9.62 -18.29
C ASP A 76 10.84 -9.88 -16.79
N LEU A 77 10.03 -9.27 -15.97
CA LEU A 77 10.07 -9.43 -14.51
C LEU A 77 9.20 -10.58 -14.03
N THR A 78 8.36 -11.15 -14.89
CA THR A 78 7.43 -12.22 -14.49
C THR A 78 8.12 -13.55 -14.21
N ASP A 79 9.30 -13.76 -14.72
CA ASP A 79 10.11 -14.95 -14.47
C ASP A 79 11.09 -14.79 -13.29
N LYS A 80 11.09 -13.64 -12.65
CA LYS A 80 11.93 -13.34 -11.48
C LYS A 80 11.17 -13.62 -10.18
N THR A 81 11.89 -13.78 -9.10
CA THR A 81 11.29 -13.87 -7.75
C THR A 81 11.31 -12.49 -7.12
N ALA A 82 10.17 -12.08 -6.59
CA ALA A 82 10.03 -10.78 -5.93
C ALA A 82 10.27 -10.93 -4.43
N TYR A 83 11.05 -10.00 -3.88
CA TYR A 83 11.34 -9.90 -2.45
C TYR A 83 11.06 -8.49 -1.99
N ILE A 84 10.63 -8.38 -0.74
CA ILE A 84 10.55 -7.10 -0.05
C ILE A 84 11.58 -7.14 1.07
N TYR A 85 12.55 -6.26 0.98
CA TYR A 85 13.52 -6.02 2.03
C TYR A 85 12.98 -4.89 2.88
N PHE A 86 12.88 -5.09 4.18
CA PHE A 86 12.34 -4.03 5.03
C PHE A 86 13.11 -3.92 6.35
N VAL A 87 13.07 -2.72 6.90
CA VAL A 87 13.60 -2.40 8.21
C VAL A 87 12.43 -1.88 9.03
N ASN A 88 12.08 -2.57 10.10
CA ASN A 88 10.97 -2.15 10.94
C ASN A 88 11.36 -0.95 11.82
N ALA A 89 10.41 -0.40 12.55
CA ALA A 89 10.67 0.79 13.38
C ALA A 89 11.68 0.54 14.51
N GLY A 90 11.90 -0.71 14.89
CA GLY A 90 12.94 -1.11 15.84
C GLY A 90 14.31 -1.34 15.21
N LYS A 91 14.48 -1.01 13.93
CA LYS A 91 15.72 -1.16 13.17
C LYS A 91 16.12 -2.62 12.91
N GLU A 92 15.18 -3.53 12.98
CA GLU A 92 15.39 -4.92 12.59
C GLU A 92 15.23 -5.07 11.08
N VAL A 93 16.21 -5.74 10.46
CA VAL A 93 16.24 -5.96 9.00
C VAL A 93 15.64 -7.33 8.70
N ASN A 94 14.71 -7.36 7.75
CA ASN A 94 14.03 -8.59 7.36
C ASN A 94 13.86 -8.66 5.84
N ILE A 95 13.62 -9.88 5.36
CA ILE A 95 13.35 -10.16 3.96
C ILE A 95 12.02 -10.92 3.90
N TYR A 96 11.12 -10.46 3.05
CA TYR A 96 9.86 -11.13 2.79
C TYR A 96 9.85 -11.61 1.34
N LYS A 97 9.70 -12.92 1.14
CA LYS A 97 9.52 -13.49 -0.20
C LYS A 97 8.06 -13.35 -0.60
N VAL A 98 7.81 -12.66 -1.70
CA VAL A 98 6.45 -12.43 -2.18
C VAL A 98 5.97 -13.69 -2.90
N THR A 99 4.90 -14.28 -2.39
CA THR A 99 4.26 -15.46 -3.00
C THR A 99 2.92 -15.11 -3.65
N ASP A 100 2.28 -14.01 -3.24
CA ASP A 100 1.04 -13.51 -3.82
C ASP A 100 1.41 -12.60 -5.01
N VAL A 101 1.47 -13.19 -6.18
CA VAL A 101 1.85 -12.50 -7.41
C VAL A 101 0.75 -12.72 -8.45
N THR A 102 0.16 -11.64 -8.93
CA THR A 102 -0.83 -11.67 -10.01
C THR A 102 -0.27 -10.93 -11.21
N VAL A 103 -0.24 -11.59 -12.36
CA VAL A 103 0.17 -10.98 -13.62
C VAL A 103 -1.06 -10.57 -14.39
N GLU A 104 -1.18 -9.28 -14.69
CA GLU A 104 -2.30 -8.70 -15.45
C GLU A 104 -1.73 -7.90 -16.61
N ASP A 105 -2.18 -8.18 -17.84
CA ASP A 105 -1.74 -7.48 -19.05
C ASP A 105 -0.24 -7.11 -19.03
N ASN A 106 0.07 -5.86 -18.73
CA ASN A 106 1.43 -5.34 -18.72
C ASN A 106 1.91 -5.00 -17.30
N SER A 107 1.27 -5.56 -16.27
CA SER A 107 1.62 -5.26 -14.88
C SER A 107 1.67 -6.50 -14.02
N ILE A 108 2.43 -6.40 -12.94
CA ILE A 108 2.50 -7.39 -11.87
C ILE A 108 1.93 -6.73 -10.62
N LYS A 109 1.03 -7.43 -9.92
CA LYS A 109 0.55 -7.01 -8.62
C LYS A 109 1.16 -7.94 -7.56
N LEU A 110 1.95 -7.35 -6.67
CA LEU A 110 2.55 -8.05 -5.54
C LEU A 110 1.68 -7.84 -4.30
N GLY A 111 1.41 -8.92 -3.58
CA GLY A 111 0.75 -8.85 -2.27
C GLY A 111 1.75 -9.10 -1.16
N TRP A 112 1.93 -8.11 -0.30
CA TRP A 112 2.78 -8.20 0.87
C TRP A 112 1.91 -8.27 2.12
N THR A 113 1.81 -9.45 2.70
CA THR A 113 1.09 -9.63 3.96
C THR A 113 1.93 -9.07 5.09
N ILE A 114 1.36 -8.14 5.83
CA ILE A 114 2.06 -7.44 6.91
C ILE A 114 2.03 -8.34 8.15
N THR A 115 3.16 -8.96 8.41
CA THR A 115 3.36 -9.84 9.56
C THR A 115 3.76 -9.02 10.79
N ASN A 116 3.79 -9.67 11.96
CA ASN A 116 4.21 -9.01 13.19
C ASN A 116 5.69 -8.58 13.18
N ASP A 117 6.51 -9.11 12.27
CA ASP A 117 7.87 -8.62 12.08
C ASP A 117 7.89 -7.16 11.58
N VAL A 118 6.90 -6.77 10.79
CA VAL A 118 6.74 -5.39 10.32
C VAL A 118 6.17 -4.50 11.42
N THR A 119 5.15 -4.98 12.13
CA THR A 119 4.36 -4.20 13.08
C THR A 119 4.83 -4.30 14.52
N ARG A 120 5.94 -4.98 14.78
CA ARG A 120 6.43 -5.20 16.14
C ARG A 120 6.60 -3.91 16.93
N TYR A 121 7.01 -2.85 16.26
CA TYR A 121 7.21 -1.53 16.85
C TYR A 121 6.45 -0.48 16.07
N ALA A 122 5.89 0.49 16.78
CA ALA A 122 5.29 1.68 16.15
C ALA A 122 6.38 2.58 15.58
N GLY A 123 6.09 3.21 14.47
CA GLY A 123 6.99 4.16 13.82
C GLY A 123 7.14 3.90 12.33
N THR A 124 8.26 4.32 11.78
CA THR A 124 8.53 4.26 10.35
C THR A 124 9.15 2.93 9.96
N VAL A 125 8.56 2.29 8.97
CA VAL A 125 9.09 1.10 8.30
C VAL A 125 9.63 1.52 6.95
N SER A 126 10.88 1.18 6.67
CA SER A 126 11.49 1.40 5.36
C SER A 126 11.49 0.10 4.58
N PHE A 127 11.18 0.15 3.29
CA PHE A 127 11.16 -1.06 2.47
C PHE A 127 11.63 -0.78 1.06
N SER A 128 12.18 -1.80 0.42
CA SER A 128 12.53 -1.79 -1.00
C SER A 128 12.03 -3.07 -1.66
N ILE A 129 11.84 -3.02 -2.97
CA ILE A 129 11.38 -4.16 -3.76
C ILE A 129 12.55 -4.64 -4.60
N ALA A 130 12.77 -5.95 -4.61
CA ALA A 130 13.80 -6.56 -5.43
C ALA A 130 13.22 -7.69 -6.27
N PHE A 131 13.66 -7.75 -7.52
CA PHE A 131 13.44 -8.89 -8.40
C PHE A 131 14.76 -9.61 -8.59
N GLU A 132 14.78 -10.90 -8.32
CA GLU A 132 15.99 -11.70 -8.33
C GLU A 132 15.79 -12.97 -9.13
N LEU A 133 16.85 -13.40 -9.81
CA LEU A 133 16.89 -14.69 -10.48
C LEU A 133 18.20 -15.36 -10.09
N ASP A 134 18.13 -16.29 -9.14
CA ASP A 134 19.27 -17.00 -8.56
C ASP A 134 20.38 -16.02 -8.16
N ASN A 135 21.63 -16.31 -8.51
CA ASN A 135 22.77 -15.39 -8.29
C ASN A 135 23.11 -14.55 -9.53
N SER A 136 22.28 -14.61 -10.57
CA SER A 136 22.61 -14.01 -11.87
C SER A 136 21.96 -12.64 -12.10
N TYR A 137 20.89 -12.32 -11.37
CA TYR A 137 20.16 -11.09 -11.62
C TYR A 137 19.58 -10.55 -10.30
N LYS A 138 19.74 -9.26 -10.09
CA LYS A 138 19.10 -8.56 -8.99
C LYS A 138 18.83 -7.12 -9.41
N LEU A 139 17.56 -6.75 -9.35
CA LEU A 139 17.09 -5.40 -9.61
C LEU A 139 16.35 -4.93 -8.37
N THR A 140 16.75 -3.82 -7.78
CA THR A 140 16.16 -3.33 -6.53
C THR A 140 15.85 -1.85 -6.59
N THR A 141 14.84 -1.43 -5.84
CA THR A 141 14.46 -0.02 -5.71
C THR A 141 15.24 0.67 -4.59
N THR A 142 15.21 1.98 -4.60
CA THR A 142 15.51 2.78 -3.40
C THR A 142 14.39 2.58 -2.37
N PRO A 143 14.65 2.83 -1.09
CA PRO A 143 13.63 2.60 -0.07
C PRO A 143 12.51 3.62 -0.12
N ALA A 144 11.31 3.15 0.21
CA ALA A 144 10.16 3.97 0.56
C ALA A 144 9.78 3.70 2.01
N THR A 145 8.86 4.49 2.54
CA THR A 145 8.48 4.37 3.95
C THR A 145 6.99 4.17 4.12
N LEU A 146 6.65 3.42 5.16
CA LEU A 146 5.29 3.21 5.63
C LEU A 146 5.26 3.48 7.13
N THR A 147 4.06 3.61 7.69
CA THR A 147 3.87 3.96 9.10
C THR A 147 3.08 2.88 9.82
N VAL A 148 3.59 2.46 10.97
CA VAL A 148 2.88 1.63 11.95
C VAL A 148 2.46 2.52 13.11
N LEU A 149 1.17 2.57 13.38
CA LEU A 149 0.62 3.41 14.42
C LEU A 149 0.87 2.79 15.80
N LYS A 150 0.98 3.65 16.81
CA LYS A 150 1.07 3.20 18.19
C LYS A 150 -0.30 2.75 18.67
N GLY A 151 -0.36 1.53 19.21
CA GLY A 151 -1.56 1.03 19.84
C GLY A 151 -1.70 1.45 21.29
N LEU A 152 -2.75 0.94 21.93
CA LEU A 152 -2.95 1.11 23.36
C LEU A 152 -1.84 0.34 24.11
N ASP A 153 -1.29 0.95 25.13
CA ASP A 153 -0.29 0.30 25.98
C ASP A 153 -0.99 -0.67 26.95
N ILE A 154 -1.32 -1.83 26.43
CA ILE A 154 -2.09 -2.84 27.14
C ILE A 154 -1.29 -3.40 28.31
N ASP A 155 0.04 -3.57 28.15
CA ASP A 155 0.89 -4.16 29.17
C ASP A 155 0.93 -3.29 30.44
N GLN A 156 1.08 -1.98 30.28
CA GLN A 156 1.02 -1.07 31.42
C GLN A 156 -0.38 -1.02 32.04
N THR A 157 -1.42 -1.06 31.21
CA THR A 157 -2.79 -1.05 31.67
C THR A 157 -3.12 -2.32 32.48
N ILE A 158 -2.69 -3.47 31.99
CA ILE A 158 -2.92 -4.75 32.66
C ILE A 158 -2.12 -4.84 33.96
N SER A 159 -0.87 -4.38 33.98
CA SER A 159 -0.03 -4.42 35.18
C SER A 159 -0.52 -3.53 36.32
N LYS A 160 -1.30 -2.51 35.99
CA LYS A 160 -1.92 -1.60 36.98
C LYS A 160 -3.31 -2.03 37.43
N GLN A 161 -3.92 -2.99 36.75
CA GLN A 161 -5.23 -3.51 37.10
C GLN A 161 -5.08 -4.64 38.10
N ASP A 162 -6.12 -4.78 38.94
CA ASP A 162 -6.25 -5.91 39.83
C ASP A 162 -6.29 -7.21 39.00
N THR A 163 -5.33 -8.10 39.24
CA THR A 163 -5.26 -9.39 38.58
C THR A 163 -6.55 -10.20 38.71
N ALA A 164 -7.32 -9.99 39.76
CA ALA A 164 -8.60 -10.66 39.96
C ALA A 164 -9.65 -10.25 38.91
N ILE A 165 -9.62 -9.02 38.41
CA ILE A 165 -10.51 -8.56 37.35
C ILE A 165 -10.14 -9.22 36.01
N VAL A 166 -8.88 -9.29 35.73
CA VAL A 166 -8.38 -9.96 34.49
C VAL A 166 -8.70 -11.44 34.55
N SER A 167 -8.53 -12.09 35.68
CA SER A 167 -8.86 -13.50 35.87
C SER A 167 -10.36 -13.79 35.73
N ALA A 168 -11.22 -12.85 36.14
CA ALA A 168 -12.66 -13.00 36.02
C ALA A 168 -13.18 -12.90 34.57
N LEU A 169 -12.38 -12.33 33.65
CA LEU A 169 -12.73 -12.22 32.23
C LEU A 169 -12.39 -13.50 31.44
N TYR A 170 -11.68 -14.41 32.04
CA TYR A 170 -11.29 -15.69 31.46
C TYR A 170 -11.91 -16.81 32.29
#